data_6131371e78c2ac07dbbe3480e83da682
#
_entry.id   6131371e78c2ac07dbbe3480e83da682
#
_cell.length_a   1.000
_cell.length_b   1.000
_cell.length_c   1.000
_cell.angle_alpha   90.00
_cell.angle_beta   90.00
_cell.angle_gamma   90.00
#
_symmetry.space_group_name_H-M   'P 1'
#
loop_
_entity.id
_entity.type
_entity.pdbx_description
1 polymer ?
#
loop_
_entity_poly.entity_id
_entity_poly.type
_entity_poly.pdbx_seq_one_letter_code
_entity_poly.pdbx_strand_id
1 'polypeptide(L)'
;MLEGVSVAMMSPTQNAFHVFVHLWHHFLQVGIGLRQICDWMLILKRDENSIDWADIYEYVRKMDAERAWCAFYGLTVKYLGLELTNVPEWMQKWSERDVDEIVKDVLKQGNFGQYGESMKQRKFKSGLLKNIGSFAALGCRLMRVWKFGRREVVAYPLWRLFRDENMLKRYKQ
;
A
#
# COMPACT_ATOMS: atom_id res chain seq x y z
N MET A 1 -13.30 -25.94 -6.97
CA MET A 1 -14.23 -26.07 -8.11
C MET A 1 -15.55 -25.48 -7.67
N LEU A 2 -16.05 -24.52 -8.38
CA LEU A 2 -17.41 -24.02 -8.18
C LEU A 2 -18.25 -24.64 -9.29
N GLU A 3 -19.22 -25.47 -8.90
CA GLU A 3 -20.17 -26.13 -9.83
C GLU A 3 -19.53 -26.88 -11.02
N GLY A 4 -18.39 -27.54 -10.81
CA GLY A 4 -17.68 -28.26 -11.88
C GLY A 4 -16.80 -27.41 -12.80
N VAL A 5 -16.75 -26.10 -12.60
CA VAL A 5 -15.89 -25.18 -13.39
C VAL A 5 -14.53 -25.05 -12.72
N SER A 6 -13.44 -25.24 -13.48
CA SER A 6 -12.08 -24.97 -13.04
C SER A 6 -11.82 -23.46 -13.06
N VAL A 7 -11.57 -22.90 -11.88
CA VAL A 7 -11.23 -21.47 -11.74
C VAL A 7 -9.73 -21.36 -11.48
N ALA A 8 -9.03 -20.60 -12.33
CA ALA A 8 -7.63 -20.27 -12.11
C ALA A 8 -7.48 -19.38 -10.88
N MET A 9 -6.62 -19.74 -9.95
CA MET A 9 -6.29 -18.96 -8.76
C MET A 9 -4.84 -18.48 -8.84
N MET A 10 -4.56 -17.33 -8.21
CA MET A 10 -3.17 -16.85 -8.05
C MET A 10 -2.35 -17.87 -7.26
N SER A 11 -1.06 -18.02 -7.62
CA SER A 11 -0.12 -18.76 -6.78
C SER A 11 0.03 -18.07 -5.42
N PRO A 12 0.48 -18.79 -4.36
CA PRO A 12 0.75 -18.18 -3.06
C PRO A 12 1.68 -16.96 -3.13
N THR A 13 2.72 -17.03 -3.94
CA THR A 13 3.66 -15.92 -4.20
C THR A 13 2.97 -14.72 -4.82
N GLN A 14 2.20 -14.95 -5.88
CA GLN A 14 1.45 -13.87 -6.55
C GLN A 14 0.40 -13.25 -5.63
N ASN A 15 -0.28 -14.06 -4.82
CA ASN A 15 -1.29 -13.59 -3.89
C ASN A 15 -0.67 -12.72 -2.79
N ALA A 16 0.43 -13.17 -2.16
CA ALA A 16 1.14 -12.42 -1.13
C ALA A 16 1.62 -11.06 -1.66
N PHE A 17 2.19 -11.06 -2.88
CA PHE A 17 2.65 -9.85 -3.54
C PHE A 17 1.49 -8.91 -3.92
N HIS A 18 0.41 -9.44 -4.50
CA HIS A 18 -0.76 -8.66 -4.92
C HIS A 18 -1.41 -7.94 -3.73
N VAL A 19 -1.62 -8.65 -2.62
CA VAL A 19 -2.22 -8.06 -1.42
C VAL A 19 -1.30 -7.01 -0.82
N PHE A 20 0.02 -7.22 -0.83
CA PHE A 20 0.99 -6.19 -0.44
C PHE A 20 0.90 -4.95 -1.32
N VAL A 21 0.90 -5.10 -2.64
CA VAL A 21 0.81 -3.97 -3.58
C VAL A 21 -0.47 -3.16 -3.34
N HIS A 22 -1.59 -3.84 -3.12
CA HIS A 22 -2.86 -3.20 -2.80
C HIS A 22 -2.80 -2.39 -1.49
N LEU A 23 -2.30 -3.00 -0.42
CA LEU A 23 -2.07 -2.37 0.87
C LEU A 23 -1.13 -1.15 0.74
N TRP A 24 0.00 -1.32 0.07
CA TRP A 24 1.00 -0.28 -0.11
C TRP A 24 0.50 0.90 -0.95
N HIS A 25 -0.22 0.67 -2.05
CA HIS A 25 -0.85 1.72 -2.83
C HIS A 25 -1.86 2.53 -1.98
N HIS A 26 -2.69 1.86 -1.20
CA HIS A 26 -3.59 2.56 -0.28
C HIS A 26 -2.83 3.36 0.77
N PHE A 27 -1.77 2.79 1.35
CA PHE A 27 -0.91 3.50 2.28
C PHE A 27 -0.32 4.78 1.68
N LEU A 28 0.18 4.74 0.45
CA LEU A 28 0.74 5.91 -0.22
C LEU A 28 -0.32 6.99 -0.49
N GLN A 29 -1.53 6.61 -0.85
CA GLN A 29 -2.56 7.53 -1.37
C GLN A 29 -3.48 8.10 -0.30
N VAL A 30 -4.10 7.24 0.50
CA VAL A 30 -5.21 7.62 1.39
C VAL A 30 -5.02 7.20 2.84
N GLY A 31 -4.10 6.29 3.10
CA GLY A 31 -3.93 5.63 4.39
C GLY A 31 -4.64 4.28 4.45
N ILE A 32 -4.22 3.46 5.39
CA ILE A 32 -4.73 2.11 5.63
C ILE A 32 -5.07 1.93 7.11
N GLY A 33 -5.89 0.93 7.39
CA GLY A 33 -6.15 0.47 8.76
C GLY A 33 -5.35 -0.80 9.09
N LEU A 34 -5.32 -1.15 10.35
CA LEU A 34 -4.64 -2.37 10.82
C LEU A 34 -5.20 -3.64 10.17
N ARG A 35 -6.49 -3.65 9.81
CA ARG A 35 -7.14 -4.80 9.19
C ARG A 35 -6.42 -5.26 7.91
N GLN A 36 -6.10 -4.32 7.01
CA GLN A 36 -5.41 -4.66 5.75
C GLN A 36 -4.02 -5.25 6.01
N ILE A 37 -3.34 -4.77 7.06
CA ILE A 37 -2.04 -5.31 7.47
C ILE A 37 -2.20 -6.72 8.04
N CYS A 38 -3.23 -6.96 8.86
CA CYS A 38 -3.55 -8.29 9.38
C CYS A 38 -3.91 -9.27 8.26
N ASP A 39 -4.70 -8.85 7.28
CA ASP A 39 -5.07 -9.70 6.14
C ASP A 39 -3.81 -10.15 5.37
N TRP A 40 -2.87 -9.24 5.12
CA TRP A 40 -1.59 -9.57 4.50
C TRP A 40 -0.72 -10.48 5.37
N MET A 41 -0.61 -10.18 6.66
CA MET A 41 0.13 -11.00 7.64
C MET A 41 -0.37 -12.45 7.65
N LEU A 42 -1.69 -12.66 7.65
CA LEU A 42 -2.30 -13.98 7.64
C LEU A 42 -1.98 -14.77 6.36
N ILE A 43 -1.90 -14.10 5.22
CA ILE A 43 -1.47 -14.73 3.95
C ILE A 43 -0.01 -15.17 4.07
N LEU A 44 0.89 -14.30 4.57
CA LEU A 44 2.29 -14.66 4.76
C LEU A 44 2.43 -15.88 5.69
N LYS A 45 1.68 -15.89 6.80
CA LYS A 45 1.73 -17.00 7.77
C LYS A 45 1.18 -18.30 7.21
N ARG A 46 0.04 -18.23 6.53
CA ARG A 46 -0.62 -19.42 5.95
C ARG A 46 0.23 -20.07 4.86
N ASP A 47 0.83 -19.24 4.02
CA ASP A 47 1.46 -19.69 2.78
C ASP A 47 3.00 -19.67 2.86
N GLU A 48 3.61 -19.48 4.05
CA GLU A 48 5.05 -19.25 4.25
C GLU A 48 5.97 -20.26 3.54
N ASN A 49 5.55 -21.55 3.48
CA ASN A 49 6.31 -22.63 2.86
C ASN A 49 6.06 -22.76 1.35
N SER A 50 5.10 -22.04 0.81
CA SER A 50 4.71 -22.07 -0.61
C SER A 50 5.03 -20.78 -1.35
N ILE A 51 5.48 -19.75 -0.62
CA ILE A 51 5.91 -18.46 -1.19
C ILE A 51 7.33 -18.61 -1.68
N ASP A 52 7.56 -18.27 -2.96
CA ASP A 52 8.91 -18.06 -3.50
C ASP A 52 9.39 -16.65 -3.09
N TRP A 53 10.25 -16.61 -2.10
CA TRP A 53 10.80 -15.36 -1.57
C TRP A 53 11.79 -14.67 -2.52
N ALA A 54 12.40 -15.41 -3.45
CA ALA A 54 13.30 -14.83 -4.46
C ALA A 54 12.48 -14.04 -5.49
N ASP A 55 11.36 -14.59 -5.95
CA ASP A 55 10.42 -13.89 -6.82
C ASP A 55 9.86 -12.63 -6.14
N ILE A 56 9.45 -12.74 -4.87
CA ILE A 56 8.98 -11.57 -4.09
C ILE A 56 10.05 -10.48 -4.07
N TYR A 57 11.31 -10.86 -3.79
CA TYR A 57 12.42 -9.90 -3.75
C TYR A 57 12.61 -9.18 -5.08
N GLU A 58 12.55 -9.92 -6.18
CA GLU A 58 12.65 -9.35 -7.53
C GLU A 58 11.50 -8.36 -7.81
N TYR A 59 10.27 -8.72 -7.46
CA TYR A 59 9.09 -7.87 -7.68
C TYR A 59 9.16 -6.58 -6.87
N VAL A 60 9.47 -6.66 -5.57
CA VAL A 60 9.54 -5.45 -4.73
C VAL A 60 10.68 -4.53 -5.13
N ARG A 61 11.81 -5.08 -5.61
CA ARG A 61 12.91 -4.29 -6.16
C ARG A 61 12.55 -3.59 -7.46
N LYS A 62 11.90 -4.27 -8.38
CA LYS A 62 11.41 -3.66 -9.64
C LYS A 62 10.46 -2.49 -9.39
N MET A 63 9.69 -2.55 -8.32
CA MET A 63 8.75 -1.50 -7.91
C MET A 63 9.37 -0.42 -7.02
N ASP A 64 10.64 -0.52 -6.62
CA ASP A 64 11.26 0.35 -5.60
C ASP A 64 10.49 0.33 -4.26
N ALA A 65 9.96 -0.83 -3.90
CA ALA A 65 9.11 -1.05 -2.73
C ALA A 65 9.76 -1.94 -1.65
N GLU A 66 11.03 -2.31 -1.79
CA GLU A 66 11.74 -3.18 -0.85
C GLU A 66 11.69 -2.61 0.58
N ARG A 67 11.98 -1.31 0.73
CA ARG A 67 11.92 -0.63 2.03
C ARG A 67 10.52 -0.66 2.65
N ALA A 68 9.49 -0.51 1.83
CA ALA A 68 8.11 -0.60 2.29
C ALA A 68 7.79 -2.01 2.75
N TRP A 69 8.11 -3.04 1.94
CA TRP A 69 7.90 -4.43 2.31
C TRP A 69 8.54 -4.77 3.65
N CYS A 70 9.84 -4.45 3.81
CA CYS A 70 10.57 -4.70 5.05
C CYS A 70 9.95 -3.97 6.26
N ALA A 71 9.52 -2.71 6.08
CA ALA A 71 8.92 -1.94 7.16
C ALA A 71 7.53 -2.47 7.56
N PHE A 72 6.70 -2.89 6.60
CA PHE A 72 5.42 -3.56 6.89
C PHE A 72 5.63 -4.92 7.53
N TYR A 73 6.61 -5.71 7.06
CA TYR A 73 6.98 -6.96 7.70
C TYR A 73 7.44 -6.72 9.14
N GLY A 74 8.35 -5.76 9.38
CA GLY A 74 8.79 -5.40 10.72
C GLY A 74 7.64 -4.97 11.64
N LEU A 75 6.62 -4.28 11.10
CA LEU A 75 5.40 -3.94 11.84
C LEU A 75 4.64 -5.21 12.26
N THR A 76 4.47 -6.18 11.35
CA THR A 76 3.76 -7.43 11.68
C THR A 76 4.51 -8.25 12.72
N VAL A 77 5.84 -8.28 12.68
CA VAL A 77 6.67 -8.95 13.70
C VAL A 77 6.57 -8.22 15.05
N LYS A 78 6.86 -6.91 15.05
CA LYS A 78 7.00 -6.13 16.30
C LYS A 78 5.68 -5.94 17.05
N TYR A 79 4.58 -5.71 16.34
CA TYR A 79 3.31 -5.30 16.95
C TYR A 79 2.19 -6.33 16.81
N LEU A 80 2.27 -7.24 15.85
CA LEU A 80 1.21 -8.24 15.61
C LEU A 80 1.67 -9.68 15.90
N GLY A 81 2.95 -9.88 16.28
CA GLY A 81 3.48 -11.18 16.68
C GLY A 81 3.62 -12.17 15.53
N LEU A 82 3.88 -11.71 14.30
CA LEU A 82 4.14 -12.60 13.19
C LEU A 82 5.47 -13.34 13.39
N GLU A 83 5.41 -14.66 13.39
CA GLU A 83 6.58 -15.53 13.40
C GLU A 83 6.54 -16.42 12.15
N LEU A 84 7.53 -16.24 11.26
CA LEU A 84 7.78 -17.10 10.10
C LEU A 84 9.01 -17.97 10.36
N THR A 85 9.00 -19.20 9.84
CA THR A 85 10.06 -20.18 10.10
C THR A 85 11.32 -19.88 9.28
N ASN A 86 11.14 -19.53 8.00
CA ASN A 86 12.24 -19.32 7.05
C ASN A 86 12.20 -17.90 6.48
N VAL A 87 12.60 -16.93 7.28
CA VAL A 87 12.62 -15.52 6.85
C VAL A 87 13.89 -15.19 6.08
N PRO A 88 13.79 -14.74 4.82
CA PRO A 88 14.95 -14.29 4.08
C PRO A 88 15.68 -13.13 4.77
N GLU A 89 17.00 -13.11 4.65
CA GLU A 89 17.84 -12.11 5.32
C GLU A 89 17.45 -10.66 4.92
N TRP A 90 17.06 -10.43 3.66
CA TRP A 90 16.67 -9.10 3.18
C TRP A 90 15.41 -8.57 3.87
N MET A 91 14.46 -9.44 4.25
CA MET A 91 13.25 -9.04 4.98
C MET A 91 13.55 -8.63 6.43
N GLN A 92 14.63 -9.14 7.01
CA GLN A 92 15.03 -8.81 8.38
C GLN A 92 15.69 -7.43 8.48
N LYS A 93 16.03 -6.79 7.36
CA LYS A 93 16.70 -5.48 7.28
C LYS A 93 15.73 -4.30 7.45
N TRP A 94 14.73 -4.43 8.30
CA TRP A 94 13.83 -3.33 8.61
C TRP A 94 14.38 -2.39 9.70
N SER A 95 13.99 -1.15 9.65
CA SER A 95 14.35 -0.11 10.62
C SER A 95 13.21 0.14 11.58
N GLU A 96 13.45 0.17 12.89
CA GLU A 96 12.46 0.53 13.90
C GLU A 96 11.81 1.89 13.60
N ARG A 97 12.60 2.85 13.16
CA ARG A 97 12.10 4.16 12.77
C ARG A 97 11.06 4.09 11.65
N ASP A 98 11.30 3.24 10.63
CA ASP A 98 10.37 3.09 9.52
C ASP A 98 9.09 2.39 9.96
N VAL A 99 9.20 1.38 10.80
CA VAL A 99 8.07 0.68 11.42
C VAL A 99 7.21 1.67 12.24
N ASP A 100 7.83 2.43 13.13
CA ASP A 100 7.12 3.39 13.99
C ASP A 100 6.46 4.51 13.19
N GLU A 101 7.05 4.94 12.08
CA GLU A 101 6.43 5.93 11.20
C GLU A 101 5.18 5.37 10.51
N ILE A 102 5.21 4.11 10.04
CA ILE A 102 4.03 3.45 9.46
C ILE A 102 2.95 3.29 10.54
N VAL A 103 3.28 2.82 11.73
CA VAL A 103 2.33 2.67 12.83
C VAL A 103 1.67 4.00 13.18
N LYS A 104 2.45 5.07 13.32
CA LYS A 104 1.93 6.42 13.58
C LYS A 104 0.97 6.88 12.48
N ASP A 105 1.30 6.63 11.21
CA ASP A 105 0.42 6.98 10.09
C ASP A 105 -0.88 6.17 10.13
N VAL A 106 -0.79 4.85 10.32
CA VAL A 106 -1.94 3.95 10.41
C VAL A 106 -2.89 4.35 11.54
N LEU A 107 -2.36 4.63 12.73
CA LEU A 107 -3.18 5.04 13.88
C LEU A 107 -3.79 6.43 13.69
N LYS A 108 -3.07 7.36 13.05
CA LYS A 108 -3.55 8.73 12.81
C LYS A 108 -4.61 8.81 11.70
N GLN A 109 -4.44 8.04 10.62
CA GLN A 109 -5.33 8.11 9.46
C GLN A 109 -6.59 7.23 9.63
N GLY A 110 -6.47 6.13 10.38
CA GLY A 110 -7.53 5.14 10.51
C GLY A 110 -7.86 4.44 9.19
N ASN A 111 -8.96 3.70 9.17
CA ASN A 111 -9.38 2.95 8.00
C ASN A 111 -9.75 3.89 6.84
N PHE A 112 -9.05 3.78 5.71
CA PHE A 112 -9.24 4.61 4.50
C PHE A 112 -9.13 6.13 4.74
N GLY A 113 -8.32 6.58 5.69
CA GLY A 113 -8.14 7.99 5.99
C GLY A 113 -9.39 8.68 6.57
N GLN A 114 -10.34 7.90 7.13
CA GLN A 114 -11.61 8.44 7.63
C GLN A 114 -11.45 9.50 8.72
N TYR A 115 -10.37 9.43 9.48
CA TYR A 115 -10.08 10.36 10.59
C TYR A 115 -8.94 11.34 10.28
N GLY A 116 -8.33 11.25 9.08
CA GLY A 116 -7.20 12.09 8.69
C GLY A 116 -7.58 13.49 8.19
N GLU A 117 -6.55 14.30 7.97
CA GLU A 117 -6.69 15.68 7.44
C GLU A 117 -7.41 15.73 6.07
N SER A 118 -7.36 14.64 5.29
CA SER A 118 -8.06 14.52 4.01
C SER A 118 -9.59 14.62 4.15
N MET A 119 -10.16 14.23 5.30
CA MET A 119 -11.60 14.39 5.57
C MET A 119 -11.98 15.84 5.91
N LYS A 120 -11.08 16.60 6.56
CA LYS A 120 -11.35 18.02 6.84
C LYS A 120 -11.45 18.83 5.54
N GLN A 121 -10.72 18.44 4.49
CA GLN A 121 -10.73 19.11 3.18
C GLN A 121 -11.95 18.76 2.32
N ARG A 122 -12.61 17.61 2.54
CA ARG A 122 -13.88 17.27 1.86
C ARG A 122 -15.03 18.23 2.20
N LYS A 123 -14.90 19.07 3.24
CA LYS A 123 -15.88 20.07 3.61
C LYS A 123 -15.88 21.35 2.75
N PHE A 124 -14.92 21.52 1.84
CA PHE A 124 -14.92 22.64 0.89
C PHE A 124 -15.94 22.42 -0.24
N LYS A 125 -16.93 23.31 -0.31
CA LYS A 125 -18.13 23.17 -1.16
C LYS A 125 -17.99 23.60 -2.63
N SER A 126 -16.83 24.03 -3.14
CA SER A 126 -16.72 24.51 -4.53
C SER A 126 -15.56 23.89 -5.31
N GLY A 127 -15.83 23.57 -6.62
CA GLY A 127 -15.06 22.68 -7.47
C GLY A 127 -13.55 22.93 -7.60
N LEU A 128 -13.11 24.15 -7.94
CA LEU A 128 -11.68 24.41 -8.23
C LEU A 128 -10.81 24.41 -6.96
N LEU A 129 -11.25 25.07 -5.90
CA LEU A 129 -10.56 25.14 -4.60
C LEU A 129 -10.47 23.76 -3.93
N LYS A 130 -11.49 22.90 -4.13
CA LYS A 130 -11.49 21.52 -3.65
C LYS A 130 -10.42 20.68 -4.32
N ASN A 131 -10.22 20.87 -5.63
CA ASN A 131 -9.19 20.15 -6.39
C ASN A 131 -7.79 20.59 -5.96
N ILE A 132 -7.53 21.88 -5.83
CA ILE A 132 -6.23 22.41 -5.36
C ILE A 132 -5.92 21.90 -3.95
N GLY A 133 -6.88 21.95 -3.02
CA GLY A 133 -6.71 21.42 -1.67
C GLY A 133 -6.42 19.92 -1.63
N SER A 134 -7.09 19.14 -2.49
CA SER A 134 -6.85 17.69 -2.62
C SER A 134 -5.45 17.38 -3.16
N PHE A 135 -4.97 18.15 -4.15
CA PHE A 135 -3.61 17.99 -4.68
C PHE A 135 -2.54 18.40 -3.67
N ALA A 136 -2.74 19.49 -2.93
CA ALA A 136 -1.82 19.91 -1.88
C ALA A 136 -1.73 18.87 -0.75
N ALA A 137 -2.85 18.32 -0.30
CA ALA A 137 -2.87 17.27 0.71
C ALA A 137 -2.21 15.97 0.24
N LEU A 138 -2.46 15.59 -1.02
CA LEU A 138 -1.77 14.46 -1.63
C LEU A 138 -0.27 14.72 -1.70
N GLY A 139 0.17 15.90 -2.14
CA GLY A 139 1.58 16.28 -2.19
C GLY A 139 2.26 16.20 -0.83
N CYS A 140 1.66 16.75 0.22
CA CYS A 140 2.18 16.66 1.59
C CYS A 140 2.28 15.20 2.07
N ARG A 141 1.27 14.37 1.74
CA ARG A 141 1.31 12.95 2.07
C ARG A 141 2.44 12.23 1.34
N LEU A 142 2.51 12.40 0.03
CA LEU A 142 3.52 11.77 -0.82
C LEU A 142 4.95 12.15 -0.40
N MET A 143 5.20 13.40 -0.01
CA MET A 143 6.50 13.80 0.57
C MET A 143 6.81 13.07 1.87
N ARG A 144 5.82 12.83 2.72
CA ARG A 144 5.99 12.10 3.99
C ARG A 144 6.35 10.63 3.77
N VAL A 145 5.72 9.99 2.78
CA VAL A 145 5.90 8.57 2.47
C VAL A 145 6.91 8.31 1.34
N TRP A 146 7.58 9.34 0.84
CA TRP A 146 8.53 9.31 -0.28
C TRP A 146 9.53 8.15 -0.18
N LYS A 147 10.08 7.93 0.99
CA LYS A 147 11.09 6.89 1.23
C LYS A 147 10.60 5.45 1.06
N PHE A 148 9.27 5.25 1.04
CA PHE A 148 8.64 3.94 0.90
C PHE A 148 8.22 3.59 -0.53
N GLY A 149 8.48 4.48 -1.51
CA GLY A 149 8.13 4.21 -2.90
C GLY A 149 8.32 5.42 -3.80
N ARG A 150 9.58 5.76 -4.11
CA ARG A 150 9.92 6.97 -4.88
C ARG A 150 9.26 6.98 -6.27
N ARG A 151 9.28 5.85 -6.97
CA ARG A 151 8.70 5.73 -8.32
C ARG A 151 7.21 5.97 -8.31
N GLU A 152 6.48 5.32 -7.40
CA GLU A 152 5.03 5.46 -7.27
C GLU A 152 4.61 6.85 -6.83
N VAL A 153 5.37 7.47 -5.93
CA VAL A 153 5.11 8.84 -5.48
C VAL A 153 5.16 9.85 -6.64
N VAL A 154 6.02 9.63 -7.62
CA VAL A 154 6.09 10.46 -8.84
C VAL A 154 5.06 10.02 -9.88
N ALA A 155 4.93 8.72 -10.12
CA ALA A 155 4.06 8.19 -11.17
C ALA A 155 2.57 8.41 -10.88
N TYR A 156 2.15 8.28 -9.63
CA TYR A 156 0.72 8.36 -9.27
C TYR A 156 0.07 9.72 -9.55
N PRO A 157 0.65 10.87 -9.17
CA PRO A 157 0.08 12.17 -9.51
C PRO A 157 -0.02 12.40 -11.03
N LEU A 158 1.01 11.99 -11.78
CA LEU A 158 1.02 12.07 -13.25
C LEU A 158 -0.10 11.21 -13.86
N TRP A 159 -0.19 9.94 -13.46
CA TRP A 159 -1.25 9.04 -13.91
C TRP A 159 -2.65 9.59 -13.60
N ARG A 160 -2.84 10.17 -12.42
CA ARG A 160 -4.12 10.77 -12.02
C ARG A 160 -4.50 11.95 -12.91
N LEU A 161 -3.55 12.82 -13.25
CA LEU A 161 -3.78 13.94 -14.17
C LEU A 161 -4.23 13.44 -15.56
N PHE A 162 -3.49 12.47 -16.13
CA PHE A 162 -3.85 11.90 -17.44
C PHE A 162 -5.17 11.14 -17.44
N ARG A 163 -5.54 10.49 -16.36
CA ARG A 163 -6.82 9.79 -16.23
C ARG A 163 -7.98 10.76 -16.20
N ASP A 164 -7.87 11.83 -15.45
CA ASP A 164 -8.94 12.82 -15.31
C ASP A 164 -9.19 13.58 -16.63
N GLU A 165 -8.16 13.86 -17.43
CA GLU A 165 -8.32 14.41 -18.78
C GLU A 165 -9.06 13.47 -19.75
N ASN A 166 -8.76 12.18 -19.71
CA ASN A 166 -9.43 11.18 -20.55
C ASN A 166 -10.89 10.94 -20.12
N MET A 167 -11.19 11.04 -18.85
CA MET A 167 -12.58 11.00 -18.35
C MET A 167 -13.37 12.22 -18.83
N LEU A 168 -12.81 13.41 -18.75
CA LEU A 168 -13.47 14.64 -19.22
C LEU A 168 -13.77 14.62 -20.74
N LYS A 169 -12.91 13.98 -21.53
CA LYS A 169 -13.14 13.80 -22.98
C LYS A 169 -14.28 12.83 -23.29
N ARG A 170 -14.48 11.79 -22.47
CA ARG A 170 -15.59 10.82 -22.64
C ARG A 170 -16.97 11.36 -22.30
N TYR A 171 -17.05 12.37 -21.43
CA TYR A 171 -18.33 13.02 -21.07
C TYR A 171 -18.71 14.18 -21.99
N LYS A 172 -17.85 14.55 -22.97
CA LYS A 172 -18.15 15.60 -23.98
C LYS A 172 -18.55 15.04 -25.33
N GLN A 173 -18.68 13.73 -25.46
CA GLN A 173 -19.32 13.03 -26.62
C GLN A 173 -20.70 12.48 -26.22
#